data_f6c8767d1f7fc28be363408dcb4853cf
#
_entry.id   f6c8767d1f7fc28be363408dcb4853cf
#
_cell.length_a   1.000
_cell.length_b   1.000
_cell.length_c   1.000
_cell.angle_alpha   90.00
_cell.angle_beta   90.00
_cell.angle_gamma   90.00
#
_symmetry.space_group_name_H-M   'P 1'
#
loop_
_entity.id
_entity.type
_entity.pdbx_description
1 polymer ?
#
loop_
_entity_poly.entity_id
_entity_poly.type
_entity_poly.pdbx_seq_one_letter_code
_entity_poly.pdbx_strand_id
1 'polypeptide(L)'
;MRAIDFHVHLPTPDWLDVSMKGYIEAAESYFRSKVVRRTIDELAGDYEAIDVMAVLLAWDAETATGRPRVPNEVVAKACREHPKTFAGFGSVDPLKGDFAVGELDRIVSLGLKGVKLHPSLQAFRPDDERFWPLYERCEELGLALLFHTGTSGIGAGQPGGQGIGLDYARPIRLDAVAAAFPSLNVIAAHFGYPWHLELLAMALHKTNIYIDISGWAPKYIPAEVIREMKGRLQNQFVFGSDYPFIQPQRCLDELKGLDIPPAVLQKVLIDNGKRLLGIA
;
A
#
# COMPACT_ATOMS: atom_id res chain seq x y z
N MET A 1 17.12 12.84 -1.66
CA MET A 1 16.03 11.82 -1.77
C MET A 1 15.51 11.83 -3.19
N ARG A 2 15.58 10.68 -3.87
CA ARG A 2 15.15 10.50 -5.26
C ARG A 2 13.68 10.12 -5.40
N ALA A 3 13.14 9.43 -4.39
CA ALA A 3 11.74 8.98 -4.38
C ALA A 3 11.29 8.63 -2.96
N ILE A 4 9.96 8.55 -2.77
CA ILE A 4 9.31 7.91 -1.64
C ILE A 4 8.58 6.69 -2.18
N ASP A 5 8.97 5.51 -1.74
CA ASP A 5 8.34 4.24 -2.07
C ASP A 5 7.21 3.96 -1.07
N PHE A 6 5.96 4.16 -1.52
CA PHE A 6 4.78 4.06 -0.65
C PHE A 6 4.34 2.63 -0.32
N HIS A 7 5.02 1.61 -0.89
CA HIS A 7 4.55 0.25 -0.74
C HIS A 7 5.70 -0.73 -0.49
N VAL A 8 6.08 -0.85 0.77
CA VAL A 8 7.23 -1.69 1.17
C VAL A 8 6.82 -2.63 2.29
N HIS A 9 6.71 -3.93 1.98
CA HIS A 9 6.52 -4.96 3.00
C HIS A 9 7.85 -5.34 3.65
N LEU A 10 7.79 -5.76 4.91
CA LEU A 10 8.97 -6.18 5.66
C LEU A 10 9.41 -7.58 5.21
N PRO A 11 10.60 -7.75 4.58
CA PRO A 11 11.09 -9.08 4.15
C PRO A 11 11.73 -9.86 5.31
N THR A 12 11.17 -9.71 6.51
CA THR A 12 11.65 -10.36 7.72
C THR A 12 11.06 -11.75 7.89
N PRO A 13 11.71 -12.65 8.65
CA PRO A 13 11.15 -13.98 8.93
C PRO A 13 9.75 -13.93 9.53
N ASP A 14 9.44 -12.95 10.40
CA ASP A 14 8.12 -12.83 11.02
C ASP A 14 7.02 -12.61 9.99
N TRP A 15 7.27 -11.81 8.96
CA TRP A 15 6.29 -11.63 7.89
C TRP A 15 6.30 -12.81 6.90
N LEU A 16 7.47 -13.21 6.42
CA LEU A 16 7.59 -14.22 5.36
C LEU A 16 7.22 -15.63 5.82
N ASP A 17 7.76 -16.04 6.97
CA ASP A 17 7.68 -17.44 7.43
C ASP A 17 6.50 -17.67 8.38
N VAL A 18 5.89 -16.59 8.91
CA VAL A 18 4.78 -16.68 9.87
C VAL A 18 3.51 -16.09 9.26
N SER A 19 3.43 -14.77 9.04
CA SER A 19 2.21 -14.12 8.55
C SER A 19 1.85 -14.52 7.11
N MET A 20 2.84 -14.72 6.24
CA MET A 20 2.68 -15.11 4.83
C MET A 20 2.90 -16.60 4.57
N LYS A 21 3.07 -17.41 5.62
CA LYS A 21 3.28 -18.85 5.49
C LYS A 21 2.23 -19.52 4.60
N GLY A 22 2.68 -20.22 3.54
CA GLY A 22 1.81 -20.89 2.57
C GLY A 22 1.19 -19.97 1.51
N TYR A 23 1.46 -18.65 1.56
CA TYR A 23 1.09 -17.70 0.51
C TYR A 23 2.30 -17.21 -0.27
N ILE A 24 3.49 -17.26 0.34
CA ILE A 24 4.69 -16.66 -0.25
C ILE A 24 5.08 -17.33 -1.57
N GLU A 25 4.94 -18.64 -1.67
CA GLU A 25 5.31 -19.40 -2.86
C GLU A 25 4.41 -19.05 -4.06
N ALA A 26 3.11 -18.82 -3.81
CA ALA A 26 2.17 -18.38 -4.85
C ALA A 26 2.53 -16.96 -5.32
N ALA A 27 2.83 -16.06 -4.39
CA ALA A 27 3.24 -14.69 -4.69
C ALA A 27 4.57 -14.66 -5.46
N GLU A 28 5.59 -15.41 -5.03
CA GLU A 28 6.87 -15.53 -5.75
C GLU A 28 6.69 -16.04 -7.19
N SER A 29 5.80 -17.02 -7.37
CA SER A 29 5.47 -17.55 -8.71
C SER A 29 4.78 -16.51 -9.57
N TYR A 30 3.80 -15.78 -9.01
CA TYR A 30 3.06 -14.72 -9.69
C TYR A 30 3.99 -13.59 -10.15
N PHE A 31 4.85 -13.11 -9.26
CA PHE A 31 5.80 -12.03 -9.57
C PHE A 31 7.04 -12.52 -10.33
N ARG A 32 7.22 -13.84 -10.47
CA ARG A 32 8.44 -14.46 -11.04
C ARG A 32 9.71 -13.95 -10.37
N SER A 33 9.67 -13.80 -9.06
CA SER A 33 10.72 -13.23 -8.24
C SER A 33 10.85 -14.03 -6.95
N LYS A 34 12.09 -14.31 -6.55
CA LYS A 34 12.36 -14.90 -5.24
C LYS A 34 12.59 -13.81 -4.22
N VAL A 35 11.89 -13.93 -3.10
CA VAL A 35 12.02 -12.99 -2.00
C VAL A 35 13.26 -13.32 -1.17
N VAL A 36 14.14 -12.34 -1.03
CA VAL A 36 15.33 -12.45 -0.18
C VAL A 36 15.01 -11.90 1.21
N ARG A 37 15.23 -12.70 2.24
CA ARG A 37 15.07 -12.25 3.63
C ARG A 37 16.08 -11.15 3.95
N ARG A 38 15.63 -10.14 4.70
CA ARG A 38 16.43 -9.03 5.18
C ARG A 38 16.13 -8.76 6.65
N THR A 39 17.15 -8.37 7.39
CA THR A 39 16.96 -7.64 8.65
C THR A 39 16.51 -6.21 8.35
N ILE A 40 16.05 -5.50 9.37
CA ILE A 40 15.66 -4.08 9.22
C ILE A 40 16.86 -3.22 8.83
N ASP A 41 18.04 -3.47 9.41
CA ASP A 41 19.27 -2.73 9.11
C ASP A 41 19.76 -2.98 7.66
N GLU A 42 19.69 -4.22 7.18
CA GLU A 42 20.00 -4.54 5.78
C GLU A 42 19.02 -3.85 4.83
N LEU A 43 17.72 -3.84 5.16
CA LEU A 43 16.71 -3.14 4.38
C LEU A 43 16.97 -1.63 4.34
N ALA A 44 17.34 -1.05 5.49
CA ALA A 44 17.71 0.37 5.55
C ALA A 44 18.90 0.68 4.65
N GLY A 45 19.97 -0.14 4.74
CA GLY A 45 21.14 0.00 3.87
C GLY A 45 20.82 -0.12 2.38
N ASP A 46 19.93 -1.06 1.99
CA ASP A 46 19.48 -1.22 0.60
C ASP A 46 18.76 0.05 0.09
N TYR A 47 17.88 0.66 0.90
CA TYR A 47 17.16 1.89 0.53
C TYR A 47 18.04 3.16 0.57
N GLU A 48 18.95 3.25 1.53
CA GLU A 48 19.94 4.34 1.60
C GLU A 48 20.87 4.34 0.38
N ALA A 49 21.31 3.17 -0.06
CA ALA A 49 22.18 3.02 -1.22
C ALA A 49 21.57 3.57 -2.52
N ILE A 50 20.24 3.58 -2.62
CA ILE A 50 19.51 4.11 -3.77
C ILE A 50 18.89 5.50 -3.54
N ASP A 51 19.10 6.10 -2.37
CA ASP A 51 18.59 7.41 -1.95
C ASP A 51 17.04 7.49 -2.02
N VAL A 52 16.33 6.47 -1.55
CA VAL A 52 14.88 6.34 -1.52
C VAL A 52 14.38 6.20 -0.08
N MET A 53 13.32 6.94 0.27
CA MET A 53 12.60 6.71 1.51
C MET A 53 11.56 5.59 1.30
N ALA A 54 11.43 4.67 2.24
CA ALA A 54 10.42 3.62 2.20
C ALA A 54 9.29 3.88 3.21
N VAL A 55 8.05 3.70 2.79
CA VAL A 55 6.90 3.60 3.69
C VAL A 55 6.70 2.12 4.01
N LEU A 56 7.13 1.72 5.20
CA LEU A 56 7.00 0.36 5.69
C LEU A 56 5.56 0.06 6.09
N LEU A 57 5.06 -1.10 5.72
CA LEU A 57 3.69 -1.53 5.95
C LEU A 57 3.64 -2.63 7.01
N ALA A 58 2.91 -2.40 8.10
CA ALA A 58 2.53 -3.47 9.02
C ALA A 58 1.49 -4.40 8.38
N TRP A 59 1.17 -5.50 9.06
CA TRP A 59 0.33 -6.54 8.51
C TRP A 59 -0.56 -7.17 9.58
N ASP A 60 -1.88 -7.11 9.39
CA ASP A 60 -2.85 -7.77 10.26
C ASP A 60 -4.02 -8.35 9.44
N ALA A 61 -4.08 -9.66 9.32
CA ALA A 61 -5.18 -10.40 8.70
C ALA A 61 -5.51 -11.65 9.53
N GLU A 62 -5.34 -11.56 10.85
CA GLU A 62 -5.44 -12.71 11.76
C GLU A 62 -6.80 -13.40 11.71
N THR A 63 -7.90 -12.63 11.70
CA THR A 63 -9.24 -13.20 11.75
C THR A 63 -9.55 -14.07 10.54
N ALA A 64 -9.21 -13.59 9.35
CA ALA A 64 -9.53 -14.32 8.12
C ALA A 64 -8.54 -15.46 7.83
N THR A 65 -7.27 -15.31 8.20
CA THR A 65 -6.21 -16.24 7.82
C THR A 65 -5.80 -17.21 8.93
N GLY A 66 -6.10 -16.87 10.19
CA GLY A 66 -5.59 -17.59 11.37
C GLY A 66 -4.08 -17.45 11.56
N ARG A 67 -3.40 -16.52 10.84
CA ARG A 67 -1.96 -16.32 10.93
C ARG A 67 -1.64 -15.08 11.75
N PRO A 68 -0.57 -15.12 12.58
CA PRO A 68 -0.17 -13.98 13.39
C PRO A 68 0.09 -12.73 12.57
N ARG A 69 -0.29 -11.57 13.11
CA ARG A 69 0.04 -10.26 12.55
C ARG A 69 1.52 -9.92 12.70
N VAL A 70 2.02 -9.00 11.89
CA VAL A 70 3.23 -8.24 12.19
C VAL A 70 2.83 -7.05 13.06
N PRO A 71 3.27 -6.96 14.32
CA PRO A 71 2.87 -5.89 15.22
C PRO A 71 3.26 -4.50 14.68
N ASN A 72 2.40 -3.49 14.92
CA ASN A 72 2.66 -2.11 14.52
C ASN A 72 3.96 -1.55 15.14
N GLU A 73 4.34 -2.04 16.31
CA GLU A 73 5.58 -1.71 17.02
C GLU A 73 6.83 -2.08 16.26
N VAL A 74 6.79 -3.12 15.45
CA VAL A 74 7.94 -3.54 14.62
C VAL A 74 8.23 -2.45 13.58
N VAL A 75 7.20 -1.98 12.87
CA VAL A 75 7.32 -0.88 11.90
C VAL A 75 7.72 0.42 12.60
N ALA A 76 7.09 0.74 13.72
CA ALA A 76 7.41 1.94 14.49
C ALA A 76 8.86 1.94 15.00
N LYS A 77 9.37 0.78 15.44
CA LYS A 77 10.77 0.64 15.85
C LYS A 77 11.70 0.90 14.68
N ALA A 78 11.46 0.27 13.53
CA ALA A 78 12.26 0.48 12.31
C ALA A 78 12.31 1.98 11.90
N CYS A 79 11.17 2.67 11.95
CA CYS A 79 11.11 4.10 11.65
C CYS A 79 11.89 4.96 12.64
N ARG A 80 11.89 4.61 13.93
CA ARG A 80 12.68 5.34 14.95
C ARG A 80 14.18 5.11 14.82
N GLU A 81 14.60 3.90 14.44
CA GLU A 81 16.00 3.53 14.25
C GLU A 81 16.58 4.13 12.96
N HIS A 82 15.75 4.26 11.91
CA HIS A 82 16.15 4.78 10.59
C HIS A 82 15.23 5.94 10.11
N PRO A 83 15.16 7.06 10.84
CA PRO A 83 14.14 8.10 10.60
C PRO A 83 14.30 8.89 9.29
N LYS A 84 15.46 8.79 8.63
CA LYS A 84 15.71 9.40 7.32
C LYS A 84 15.35 8.47 6.17
N THR A 85 15.29 7.18 6.43
CA THR A 85 15.09 6.12 5.44
C THR A 85 13.68 5.57 5.47
N PHE A 86 13.05 5.53 6.66
CA PHE A 86 11.75 4.92 6.85
C PHE A 86 10.70 5.88 7.40
N ALA A 87 9.53 5.86 6.79
CA ALA A 87 8.24 6.19 7.37
C ALA A 87 7.41 4.91 7.49
N GLY A 88 6.29 4.91 8.21
CA GLY A 88 5.53 3.67 8.40
C GLY A 88 4.03 3.87 8.47
N PHE A 89 3.31 2.86 7.98
CA PHE A 89 1.88 2.67 8.17
C PHE A 89 1.65 1.46 9.07
N GLY A 90 0.73 1.63 10.02
CA GLY A 90 0.22 0.51 10.79
C GLY A 90 -0.69 -0.39 9.96
N SER A 91 -1.17 -1.45 10.57
CA SER A 91 -2.25 -2.28 10.04
C SER A 91 -3.17 -2.69 11.17
N VAL A 92 -4.45 -2.82 10.85
CA VAL A 92 -5.47 -3.36 11.74
C VAL A 92 -6.32 -4.38 10.98
N ASP A 93 -6.87 -5.35 11.67
CA ASP A 93 -7.85 -6.26 11.12
C ASP A 93 -9.26 -5.71 11.40
N PRO A 94 -10.00 -5.23 10.38
CA PRO A 94 -11.32 -4.62 10.56
C PRO A 94 -12.33 -5.56 11.24
N LEU A 95 -12.15 -6.88 11.09
CA LEU A 95 -13.05 -7.86 11.70
C LEU A 95 -12.90 -7.96 13.24
N LYS A 96 -11.91 -7.29 13.82
CA LYS A 96 -11.74 -7.19 15.28
C LYS A 96 -12.60 -6.07 15.91
N GLY A 97 -13.42 -5.35 15.11
CA GLY A 97 -14.39 -4.36 15.59
C GLY A 97 -13.74 -3.25 16.45
N ASP A 98 -14.28 -3.00 17.64
CA ASP A 98 -13.82 -1.91 18.54
C ASP A 98 -12.33 -2.00 18.87
N PHE A 99 -11.76 -3.21 18.91
CA PHE A 99 -10.32 -3.37 19.10
C PHE A 99 -9.52 -2.76 17.96
N ALA A 100 -9.97 -2.95 16.71
CA ALA A 100 -9.32 -2.35 15.56
C ALA A 100 -9.41 -0.81 15.58
N VAL A 101 -10.54 -0.25 16.00
CA VAL A 101 -10.72 1.20 16.16
C VAL A 101 -9.79 1.75 17.25
N GLY A 102 -9.72 1.10 18.41
CA GLY A 102 -8.83 1.50 19.51
C GLY A 102 -7.34 1.42 19.17
N GLU A 103 -6.94 0.51 18.27
CA GLU A 103 -5.55 0.37 17.84
C GLU A 103 -5.09 1.57 16.96
N LEU A 104 -6.02 2.35 16.38
CA LEU A 104 -5.68 3.56 15.62
C LEU A 104 -5.02 4.64 16.49
N ASP A 105 -5.49 4.84 17.71
CA ASP A 105 -4.85 5.77 18.66
C ASP A 105 -3.43 5.34 19.00
N ARG A 106 -3.23 4.01 19.10
CA ARG A 106 -1.89 3.43 19.30
C ARG A 106 -1.00 3.67 18.09
N ILE A 107 -1.50 3.49 16.87
CA ILE A 107 -0.77 3.76 15.62
C ILE A 107 -0.27 5.20 15.61
N VAL A 108 -1.10 6.18 15.97
CA VAL A 108 -0.70 7.59 16.09
C VAL A 108 0.36 7.78 17.19
N SER A 109 0.17 7.18 18.37
CA SER A 109 1.13 7.27 19.48
C SER A 109 2.50 6.68 19.14
N LEU A 110 2.54 5.72 18.25
CA LEU A 110 3.76 5.11 17.71
C LEU A 110 4.45 5.97 16.62
N GLY A 111 3.82 7.07 16.19
CA GLY A 111 4.34 7.97 15.15
C GLY A 111 4.11 7.50 13.73
N LEU A 112 3.29 6.46 13.53
CA LEU A 112 2.91 5.97 12.20
C LEU A 112 1.94 6.92 11.51
N LYS A 113 1.96 6.98 10.18
CA LYS A 113 1.33 8.04 9.38
C LYS A 113 0.05 7.59 8.65
N GLY A 114 -0.29 6.33 8.73
CA GLY A 114 -1.45 5.77 8.05
C GLY A 114 -1.67 4.32 8.41
N VAL A 115 -2.63 3.70 7.73
CA VAL A 115 -3.04 2.30 7.94
C VAL A 115 -3.08 1.56 6.62
N LYS A 116 -2.46 0.40 6.56
CA LYS A 116 -2.55 -0.57 5.45
C LYS A 116 -3.70 -1.54 5.72
N LEU A 117 -4.55 -1.69 4.71
CA LEU A 117 -5.62 -2.69 4.67
C LEU A 117 -5.50 -3.56 3.42
N HIS A 118 -5.86 -4.83 3.55
CA HIS A 118 -5.86 -5.79 2.43
C HIS A 118 -7.21 -6.51 2.33
N PRO A 119 -8.24 -5.87 1.73
CA PRO A 119 -9.62 -6.35 1.76
C PRO A 119 -9.80 -7.80 1.33
N SER A 120 -9.12 -8.24 0.26
CA SER A 120 -9.20 -9.63 -0.21
C SER A 120 -8.65 -10.64 0.80
N LEU A 121 -7.55 -10.32 1.49
CA LEU A 121 -6.95 -11.22 2.47
C LEU A 121 -7.65 -11.16 3.82
N GLN A 122 -8.07 -9.96 4.21
CA GLN A 122 -8.84 -9.73 5.46
C GLN A 122 -10.31 -10.12 5.33
N ALA A 123 -10.76 -10.50 4.10
CA ALA A 123 -12.11 -10.97 3.79
C ALA A 123 -13.22 -9.97 4.21
N PHE A 124 -13.02 -8.68 3.96
CA PHE A 124 -14.01 -7.65 4.26
C PHE A 124 -14.30 -6.75 3.05
N ARG A 125 -15.51 -6.20 2.99
CA ARG A 125 -15.91 -5.24 1.97
C ARG A 125 -15.69 -3.82 2.50
N PRO A 126 -14.85 -3.00 1.86
CA PRO A 126 -14.65 -1.62 2.30
C PRO A 126 -15.93 -0.76 2.33
N ASP A 127 -16.88 -1.04 1.43
CA ASP A 127 -18.17 -0.34 1.33
C ASP A 127 -19.23 -0.80 2.36
N ASP A 128 -18.91 -1.73 3.25
CA ASP A 128 -19.82 -2.16 4.32
C ASP A 128 -19.74 -1.17 5.49
N GLU A 129 -20.88 -0.55 5.81
CA GLU A 129 -20.99 0.49 6.83
C GLU A 129 -20.58 0.03 8.24
N ARG A 130 -20.53 -1.27 8.50
CA ARG A 130 -19.99 -1.83 9.76
C ARG A 130 -18.56 -1.39 10.04
N PHE A 131 -17.79 -1.06 9.00
CA PHE A 131 -16.40 -0.62 9.12
C PHE A 131 -16.25 0.91 9.13
N TRP A 132 -17.32 1.68 8.99
CA TRP A 132 -17.28 3.13 8.98
C TRP A 132 -16.72 3.74 10.26
N PRO A 133 -16.97 3.22 11.48
CA PRO A 133 -16.31 3.74 12.68
C PRO A 133 -14.77 3.70 12.61
N LEU A 134 -14.19 2.74 11.88
CA LEU A 134 -12.75 2.69 11.61
C LEU A 134 -12.30 3.85 10.72
N TYR A 135 -13.06 4.15 9.67
CA TYR A 135 -12.72 5.22 8.73
C TYR A 135 -12.93 6.62 9.33
N GLU A 136 -14.01 6.79 10.07
CA GLU A 136 -14.28 8.01 10.84
C GLU A 136 -13.12 8.30 11.80
N ARG A 137 -12.66 7.28 12.55
CA ARG A 137 -11.54 7.46 13.45
C ARG A 137 -10.23 7.77 12.71
N CYS A 138 -9.99 7.15 11.56
CA CYS A 138 -8.82 7.50 10.72
C CYS A 138 -8.88 8.96 10.24
N GLU A 139 -10.06 9.45 9.81
CA GLU A 139 -10.26 10.83 9.40
C GLU A 139 -10.00 11.81 10.54
N GLU A 140 -10.56 11.55 11.73
CA GLU A 140 -10.33 12.36 12.94
C GLU A 140 -8.84 12.45 13.34
N LEU A 141 -8.13 11.34 13.21
CA LEU A 141 -6.71 11.23 13.54
C LEU A 141 -5.77 11.71 12.43
N GLY A 142 -6.29 12.05 11.25
CA GLY A 142 -5.51 12.44 10.08
C GLY A 142 -4.66 11.31 9.49
N LEU A 143 -5.04 10.05 9.72
CA LEU A 143 -4.36 8.88 9.18
C LEU A 143 -4.80 8.63 7.73
N ALA A 144 -3.85 8.46 6.81
CA ALA A 144 -4.16 7.99 5.46
C ALA A 144 -4.49 6.49 5.46
N LEU A 145 -5.40 6.05 4.59
CA LEU A 145 -5.72 4.64 4.39
C LEU A 145 -5.13 4.13 3.07
N LEU A 146 -4.26 3.13 3.13
CA LEU A 146 -3.72 2.43 1.96
C LEU A 146 -4.43 1.09 1.81
N PHE A 147 -5.31 0.97 0.83
CA PHE A 147 -6.00 -0.27 0.49
C PHE A 147 -5.28 -1.04 -0.61
N HIS A 148 -5.07 -2.33 -0.41
CA HIS A 148 -4.82 -3.22 -1.54
C HIS A 148 -6.04 -3.20 -2.46
N THR A 149 -5.84 -3.01 -3.76
CA THR A 149 -6.89 -3.04 -4.78
C THR A 149 -6.49 -3.87 -6.00
N GLY A 150 -7.48 -4.42 -6.68
CA GLY A 150 -7.24 -5.24 -7.86
C GLY A 150 -6.94 -6.70 -7.56
N THR A 151 -6.24 -7.34 -8.47
CA THR A 151 -5.79 -8.72 -8.33
C THR A 151 -4.66 -8.84 -7.31
N SER A 152 -4.43 -10.05 -6.80
CA SER A 152 -3.41 -10.32 -5.79
C SER A 152 -2.47 -11.45 -6.21
N GLY A 153 -1.18 -11.34 -5.87
CA GLY A 153 -0.23 -12.44 -5.94
C GLY A 153 -0.49 -13.52 -4.89
N ILE A 154 -1.18 -13.17 -3.79
CA ILE A 154 -1.56 -14.12 -2.73
C ILE A 154 -2.62 -15.07 -3.28
N GLY A 155 -2.35 -16.37 -3.22
CA GLY A 155 -3.23 -17.41 -3.75
C GLY A 155 -3.24 -17.54 -5.29
N ALA A 156 -2.53 -16.67 -6.02
CA ALA A 156 -2.52 -16.70 -7.48
C ALA A 156 -1.98 -18.03 -8.02
N GLY A 157 -2.68 -18.58 -9.03
CA GLY A 157 -2.31 -19.85 -9.63
C GLY A 157 -2.58 -21.09 -8.77
N GLN A 158 -3.16 -20.92 -7.58
CA GLN A 158 -3.53 -22.03 -6.70
C GLN A 158 -5.01 -22.43 -6.88
N PRO A 159 -5.37 -23.70 -6.60
CA PRO A 159 -6.76 -24.13 -6.63
C PRO A 159 -7.67 -23.20 -5.80
N GLY A 160 -8.74 -22.69 -6.44
CA GLY A 160 -9.66 -21.74 -5.81
C GLY A 160 -9.01 -20.45 -5.29
N GLY A 161 -7.77 -20.11 -5.74
CA GLY A 161 -7.05 -18.94 -5.26
C GLY A 161 -6.77 -18.97 -3.76
N GLN A 162 -6.67 -20.15 -3.16
CA GLN A 162 -6.57 -20.36 -1.69
C GLN A 162 -7.72 -19.70 -0.89
N GLY A 163 -8.90 -19.55 -1.50
CA GLY A 163 -10.06 -18.92 -0.87
C GLY A 163 -10.06 -17.38 -0.89
N ILE A 164 -9.10 -16.76 -1.55
CA ILE A 164 -8.98 -15.30 -1.64
C ILE A 164 -10.03 -14.74 -2.61
N GLY A 165 -10.95 -13.92 -2.09
CA GLY A 165 -12.00 -13.27 -2.87
C GLY A 165 -11.53 -11.94 -3.47
N LEU A 166 -11.34 -11.87 -4.79
CA LEU A 166 -10.86 -10.65 -5.45
C LEU A 166 -11.89 -9.51 -5.43
N ASP A 167 -13.18 -9.81 -5.38
CA ASP A 167 -14.25 -8.81 -5.36
C ASP A 167 -14.14 -7.85 -4.14
N TYR A 168 -13.60 -8.30 -3.02
CA TYR A 168 -13.32 -7.45 -1.86
C TYR A 168 -12.37 -6.29 -2.17
N ALA A 169 -11.42 -6.49 -3.09
CA ALA A 169 -10.43 -5.49 -3.49
C ALA A 169 -10.80 -4.73 -4.76
N ARG A 170 -12.05 -4.82 -5.23
CA ARG A 170 -12.50 -4.06 -6.39
C ARG A 170 -12.52 -2.58 -6.08
N PRO A 171 -11.87 -1.70 -6.88
CA PRO A 171 -11.68 -0.30 -6.53
C PRO A 171 -12.97 0.45 -6.24
N ILE A 172 -14.06 0.19 -6.99
CA ILE A 172 -15.35 0.89 -6.83
C ILE A 172 -15.91 0.80 -5.40
N ARG A 173 -15.49 -0.18 -4.61
CA ARG A 173 -15.88 -0.29 -3.20
C ARG A 173 -15.35 0.83 -2.31
N LEU A 174 -14.31 1.55 -2.77
CA LEU A 174 -13.76 2.70 -2.08
C LEU A 174 -14.54 4.00 -2.38
N ASP A 175 -15.46 3.98 -3.37
CA ASP A 175 -16.21 5.17 -3.78
C ASP A 175 -17.09 5.70 -2.65
N ALA A 176 -17.86 4.82 -2.01
CA ALA A 176 -18.70 5.16 -0.88
C ALA A 176 -17.89 5.67 0.33
N VAL A 177 -16.74 5.04 0.62
CA VAL A 177 -15.83 5.45 1.69
C VAL A 177 -15.31 6.86 1.45
N ALA A 178 -14.78 7.13 0.26
CA ALA A 178 -14.25 8.45 -0.08
C ALA A 178 -15.33 9.55 -0.15
N ALA A 179 -16.58 9.18 -0.42
CA ALA A 179 -17.71 10.11 -0.42
C ALA A 179 -18.18 10.43 1.01
N ALA A 180 -18.22 9.44 1.90
CA ALA A 180 -18.66 9.61 3.28
C ALA A 180 -17.62 10.35 4.13
N PHE A 181 -16.31 10.17 3.84
CA PHE A 181 -15.19 10.72 4.60
C PHE A 181 -14.32 11.62 3.69
N PRO A 182 -14.74 12.84 3.37
CA PRO A 182 -14.10 13.68 2.36
C PRO A 182 -12.71 14.23 2.77
N SER A 183 -12.40 14.25 4.06
CA SER A 183 -11.08 14.64 4.58
C SER A 183 -10.11 13.46 4.71
N LEU A 184 -10.61 12.23 4.57
CA LEU A 184 -9.80 11.02 4.63
C LEU A 184 -9.04 10.81 3.32
N ASN A 185 -7.71 10.72 3.38
CA ASN A 185 -6.91 10.34 2.23
C ASN A 185 -6.98 8.83 2.00
N VAL A 186 -7.59 8.42 0.89
CA VAL A 186 -7.77 7.02 0.49
C VAL A 186 -6.80 6.70 -0.65
N ILE A 187 -5.83 5.83 -0.40
CA ILE A 187 -4.80 5.41 -1.36
C ILE A 187 -5.15 4.01 -1.85
N ALA A 188 -5.39 3.86 -3.15
CA ALA A 188 -5.67 2.59 -3.79
C ALA A 188 -4.41 2.03 -4.45
N ALA A 189 -3.91 0.90 -3.93
CA ALA A 189 -2.67 0.28 -4.40
C ALA A 189 -2.84 -0.41 -5.75
N HIS A 190 -1.71 -0.57 -6.48
CA HIS A 190 -1.60 -1.36 -7.70
C HIS A 190 -2.51 -0.86 -8.84
N PHE A 191 -2.81 0.46 -8.85
CA PHE A 191 -3.79 1.10 -9.76
C PHE A 191 -5.07 0.28 -10.01
N GLY A 192 -5.40 -0.66 -9.09
CA GLY A 192 -6.63 -1.44 -9.13
C GLY A 192 -6.75 -2.44 -10.29
N TYR A 193 -5.63 -2.89 -10.88
CA TYR A 193 -5.67 -3.82 -12.02
C TYR A 193 -6.48 -5.10 -11.71
N PRO A 194 -7.37 -5.56 -12.61
CA PRO A 194 -7.64 -5.06 -13.96
C PRO A 194 -8.74 -3.94 -14.03
N TRP A 195 -9.31 -3.52 -12.90
CA TRP A 195 -10.41 -2.53 -12.81
C TRP A 195 -9.90 -1.08 -12.69
N HIS A 196 -8.74 -0.78 -13.27
CA HIS A 196 -8.11 0.56 -13.19
C HIS A 196 -8.99 1.69 -13.74
N LEU A 197 -9.91 1.42 -14.68
CA LEU A 197 -10.84 2.42 -15.18
C LEU A 197 -11.84 2.89 -14.11
N GLU A 198 -12.29 2.00 -13.23
CA GLU A 198 -13.11 2.38 -12.07
C GLU A 198 -12.33 3.33 -11.15
N LEU A 199 -11.08 2.98 -10.84
CA LEU A 199 -10.22 3.79 -9.98
C LEU A 199 -9.91 5.16 -10.59
N LEU A 200 -9.60 5.22 -11.90
CA LEU A 200 -9.41 6.48 -12.60
C LEU A 200 -10.67 7.36 -12.56
N ALA A 201 -11.87 6.77 -12.76
CA ALA A 201 -13.14 7.49 -12.69
C ALA A 201 -13.37 8.08 -11.28
N MET A 202 -13.08 7.32 -10.23
CA MET A 202 -13.18 7.77 -8.85
C MET A 202 -12.19 8.90 -8.54
N ALA A 203 -10.93 8.76 -8.93
CA ALA A 203 -9.91 9.79 -8.70
C ALA A 203 -10.20 11.09 -9.48
N LEU A 204 -10.78 10.99 -10.67
CA LEU A 204 -11.26 12.16 -11.43
C LEU A 204 -12.46 12.86 -10.78
N HIS A 205 -13.24 12.13 -10.00
CA HIS A 205 -14.44 12.65 -9.34
C HIS A 205 -14.15 13.16 -7.91
N LYS A 206 -13.20 12.57 -7.20
CA LYS A 206 -12.94 12.82 -5.78
C LYS A 206 -11.46 13.17 -5.54
N THR A 207 -11.19 14.28 -4.87
CA THR A 207 -9.83 14.78 -4.63
C THR A 207 -9.07 14.04 -3.55
N ASN A 208 -9.76 13.27 -2.72
CA ASN A 208 -9.22 12.47 -1.63
C ASN A 208 -8.88 11.02 -2.02
N ILE A 209 -9.01 10.65 -3.30
CA ILE A 209 -8.54 9.37 -3.86
C ILE A 209 -7.15 9.54 -4.44
N TYR A 210 -6.23 8.70 -4.00
CA TYR A 210 -4.86 8.60 -4.50
C TYR A 210 -4.62 7.22 -5.11
N ILE A 211 -3.68 7.13 -6.04
CA ILE A 211 -3.33 5.91 -6.77
C ILE A 211 -1.86 5.59 -6.55
N ASP A 212 -1.58 4.46 -5.92
CA ASP A 212 -0.25 3.92 -5.81
C ASP A 212 0.02 2.97 -6.99
N ILE A 213 1.14 3.21 -7.70
CA ILE A 213 1.51 2.47 -8.93
C ILE A 213 2.31 1.20 -8.67
N SER A 214 2.35 0.71 -7.43
CA SER A 214 3.06 -0.49 -7.01
C SER A 214 2.51 -1.79 -7.61
N GLY A 215 3.19 -2.90 -7.34
CA GLY A 215 2.74 -4.26 -7.68
C GLY A 215 2.90 -4.65 -9.15
N TRP A 216 3.33 -3.73 -10.00
CA TRP A 216 3.57 -3.94 -11.42
C TRP A 216 4.85 -3.26 -11.87
N ALA A 217 5.64 -3.95 -12.69
CA ALA A 217 6.75 -3.27 -13.34
C ALA A 217 6.20 -2.16 -14.26
N PRO A 218 6.75 -0.94 -14.22
CA PRO A 218 6.18 0.24 -14.88
C PRO A 218 5.84 0.07 -16.36
N LYS A 219 6.58 -0.75 -17.09
CA LYS A 219 6.29 -1.07 -18.51
C LYS A 219 4.94 -1.78 -18.74
N TYR A 220 4.30 -2.30 -17.69
CA TYR A 220 3.00 -2.95 -17.76
C TYR A 220 1.85 -2.07 -17.28
N ILE A 221 2.14 -0.84 -16.86
CA ILE A 221 1.09 0.11 -16.47
C ILE A 221 0.25 0.44 -17.72
N PRO A 222 -1.10 0.32 -17.66
CA PRO A 222 -1.97 0.60 -18.78
C PRO A 222 -1.81 2.02 -19.32
N ALA A 223 -1.95 2.19 -20.63
CA ALA A 223 -1.78 3.49 -21.28
C ALA A 223 -2.73 4.57 -20.76
N GLU A 224 -3.95 4.18 -20.35
CA GLU A 224 -4.94 5.05 -19.74
C GLU A 224 -4.46 5.59 -18.39
N VAL A 225 -3.83 4.75 -17.58
CA VAL A 225 -3.25 5.15 -16.28
C VAL A 225 -2.13 6.16 -16.49
N ILE A 226 -1.20 5.87 -17.43
CA ILE A 226 -0.11 6.80 -17.80
C ILE A 226 -0.66 8.12 -18.32
N ARG A 227 -1.69 8.09 -19.17
CA ARG A 227 -2.32 9.30 -19.70
C ARG A 227 -2.88 10.19 -18.59
N GLU A 228 -3.63 9.63 -17.65
CA GLU A 228 -4.21 10.41 -16.56
C GLU A 228 -3.15 10.88 -15.56
N MET A 229 -2.11 10.08 -15.32
CA MET A 229 -0.95 10.48 -14.51
C MET A 229 -0.24 11.70 -15.10
N LYS A 230 -0.01 11.72 -16.42
CA LYS A 230 0.61 12.85 -17.14
C LYS A 230 -0.31 14.08 -17.19
N GLY A 231 -1.60 13.88 -17.04
CA GLY A 231 -2.64 14.91 -17.26
C GLY A 231 -3.32 15.35 -15.97
N ARG A 232 -4.60 15.00 -15.85
CA ARG A 232 -5.53 15.53 -14.83
C ARG A 232 -5.21 15.06 -13.41
N LEU A 233 -4.65 13.87 -13.24
CA LEU A 233 -4.42 13.22 -11.94
C LEU A 233 -2.97 13.32 -11.43
N GLN A 234 -2.13 14.14 -12.02
CA GLN A 234 -0.70 14.25 -11.66
C GLN A 234 -0.44 14.51 -10.17
N ASN A 235 -1.41 15.06 -9.43
CA ASN A 235 -1.31 15.33 -8.00
C ASN A 235 -1.88 14.20 -7.12
N GLN A 236 -2.39 13.12 -7.70
CA GLN A 236 -3.05 12.01 -7.01
C GLN A 236 -2.33 10.67 -7.20
N PHE A 237 -1.22 10.63 -7.94
CA PHE A 237 -0.39 9.44 -8.05
C PHE A 237 0.78 9.47 -7.08
N VAL A 238 1.10 8.32 -6.48
CA VAL A 238 2.31 8.08 -5.69
C VAL A 238 3.08 6.89 -6.23
N PHE A 239 4.38 6.93 -6.06
CA PHE A 239 5.27 5.83 -6.39
C PHE A 239 5.21 4.76 -5.31
N GLY A 240 5.19 3.50 -5.71
CA GLY A 240 5.37 2.33 -4.87
C GLY A 240 6.00 1.19 -5.68
N SER A 241 6.78 0.34 -5.04
CA SER A 241 7.39 -0.82 -5.69
C SER A 241 6.63 -2.12 -5.45
N ASP A 242 6.04 -2.29 -4.29
CA ASP A 242 5.56 -3.57 -3.74
C ASP A 242 6.74 -4.49 -3.37
N TYR A 243 7.83 -3.88 -2.84
CA TYR A 243 8.95 -4.63 -2.31
C TYR A 243 8.45 -5.57 -1.18
N PRO A 244 8.93 -6.81 -1.10
CA PRO A 244 10.12 -7.39 -1.74
C PRO A 244 9.89 -8.07 -3.10
N PHE A 245 8.67 -8.03 -3.65
CA PHE A 245 8.37 -8.74 -4.90
C PHE A 245 8.96 -8.03 -6.12
N ILE A 246 8.97 -6.70 -6.13
CA ILE A 246 9.60 -5.90 -7.19
C ILE A 246 10.64 -4.97 -6.56
N GLN A 247 11.82 -4.92 -7.18
CA GLN A 247 12.91 -4.08 -6.68
C GLN A 247 12.65 -2.60 -7.00
N PRO A 248 12.76 -1.66 -6.02
CA PRO A 248 12.47 -0.25 -6.24
C PRO A 248 13.37 0.39 -7.29
N GLN A 249 14.66 0.03 -7.34
CA GLN A 249 15.58 0.53 -8.35
C GLN A 249 15.12 0.17 -9.77
N ARG A 250 14.62 -1.05 -9.98
CA ARG A 250 14.06 -1.47 -11.27
C ARG A 250 12.85 -0.61 -11.65
N CYS A 251 11.93 -0.38 -10.70
CA CYS A 251 10.76 0.47 -10.95
C CYS A 251 11.17 1.90 -11.36
N LEU A 252 12.14 2.48 -10.65
CA LEU A 252 12.65 3.81 -10.94
C LEU A 252 13.31 3.89 -12.32
N ASP A 253 14.05 2.87 -12.73
CA ASP A 253 14.72 2.86 -14.03
C ASP A 253 13.70 2.64 -15.17
N GLU A 254 12.72 1.77 -15.00
CA GLU A 254 11.66 1.57 -15.99
C GLU A 254 10.73 2.80 -16.11
N LEU A 255 10.46 3.55 -15.01
CA LEU A 255 9.69 4.80 -15.06
C LEU A 255 10.37 5.87 -15.89
N LYS A 256 11.70 5.95 -15.87
CA LYS A 256 12.47 6.89 -16.75
C LYS A 256 12.28 6.59 -18.23
N GLY A 257 12.02 5.33 -18.58
CA GLY A 257 11.76 4.89 -19.95
C GLY A 257 10.34 5.22 -20.45
N LEU A 258 9.43 5.60 -19.54
CA LEU A 258 8.11 6.09 -19.90
C LEU A 258 8.20 7.59 -20.18
N ASP A 259 7.60 8.03 -21.28
CA ASP A 259 7.57 9.45 -21.65
C ASP A 259 6.69 10.26 -20.67
N ILE A 260 7.14 10.42 -19.41
CA ILE A 260 6.50 11.20 -18.36
C ILE A 260 7.28 12.52 -18.18
N PRO A 261 6.62 13.69 -18.26
CA PRO A 261 7.29 14.97 -18.04
C PRO A 261 8.01 15.02 -16.69
N PRO A 262 9.24 15.57 -16.61
CA PRO A 262 10.02 15.60 -15.37
C PRO A 262 9.28 16.23 -14.18
N ALA A 263 8.51 17.28 -14.40
CA ALA A 263 7.71 17.93 -13.36
C ALA A 263 6.58 17.02 -12.81
N VAL A 264 6.00 16.17 -13.65
CA VAL A 264 5.02 15.17 -13.23
C VAL A 264 5.70 14.04 -12.48
N LEU A 265 6.85 13.58 -12.98
CA LEU A 265 7.63 12.53 -12.33
C LEU A 265 8.07 12.95 -10.92
N GLN A 266 8.50 14.21 -10.74
CA GLN A 266 8.80 14.77 -9.41
C GLN A 266 7.60 14.68 -8.46
N LYS A 267 6.39 15.02 -8.93
CA LYS A 267 5.17 14.91 -8.12
C LYS A 267 4.89 13.46 -7.71
N VAL A 268 4.95 12.53 -8.66
CA VAL A 268 4.67 11.11 -8.41
C VAL A 268 5.70 10.48 -7.49
N LEU A 269 6.98 10.80 -7.68
CA LEU A 269 8.06 10.21 -6.91
C LEU A 269 8.22 10.83 -5.52
N ILE A 270 7.90 12.13 -5.34
CA ILE A 270 8.25 12.85 -4.11
C ILE A 270 7.09 13.68 -3.56
N ASP A 271 6.59 14.67 -4.31
CA ASP A 271 5.79 15.75 -3.73
C ASP A 271 4.45 15.26 -3.19
N ASN A 272 3.77 14.38 -3.92
CA ASN A 272 2.50 13.80 -3.49
C ASN A 272 2.68 12.93 -2.24
N GLY A 273 3.77 12.16 -2.20
CA GLY A 273 4.13 11.34 -1.05
C GLY A 273 4.43 12.17 0.19
N LYS A 274 5.22 13.25 0.05
CA LYS A 274 5.48 14.20 1.15
C LYS A 274 4.20 14.76 1.73
N ARG A 275 3.27 15.18 0.86
CA ARG A 275 1.98 15.73 1.30
C ARG A 275 1.16 14.71 2.10
N LEU A 276 1.10 13.45 1.65
CA LEU A 276 0.37 12.38 2.35
C LEU A 276 1.01 12.01 3.70
N LEU A 277 2.33 12.09 3.80
CA LEU A 277 3.06 11.80 5.04
C LEU A 277 3.12 13.00 6.00
N GLY A 278 2.72 14.20 5.55
CA GLY A 278 2.84 15.43 6.34
C GLY A 278 4.30 15.81 6.64
N ILE A 279 5.22 15.57 5.70
CA ILE A 279 6.65 15.90 5.82
C ILE A 279 7.06 17.01 4.86
N ALA A 280 8.04 17.82 5.25
CA ALA A 280 8.52 18.95 4.46
C ALA A 280 9.41 18.54 3.26
#